data_c2e31d7b48901d8af578de7dcb5c894f
#
_entry.id   c2e31d7b48901d8af578de7dcb5c894f
#
_cell.length_a   1.000
_cell.length_b   1.000
_cell.length_c   1.000
_cell.angle_alpha   90.00
_cell.angle_beta   90.00
_cell.angle_gamma   90.00
#
_symmetry.space_group_name_H-M   'P 1'
#
loop_
_entity.id
_entity.type
_entity.pdbx_description
1 polymer ?
#
loop_
_entity_poly.entity_id
_entity_poly.type
_entity_poly.pdbx_seq_one_letter_code
_entity_poly.pdbx_strand_id
1 'polypeptide(L)'
;MRLFQPKSQNRHAVMEMQCTVFFDCAKKEGAKIKTEYDASESLLQTLVEEYTTRKQQSLMQMKKGQMSKETFLEEAAGYIAEYYHRSVEEDKVLLREFEEYIFGYSRLSPLIDDKNVSDIRVVSYNNIRVKKKGRRMAAAIAFASPKEYRQFIDYIATKNQVNISNLNAIQRFTDNESHPDYILRFTVSMPLVNTYDEPYLCIRKIPRVFPQIRDLIEQEMLDRGTAELLISRFRESSTLICGGNSSGKTTLLNALKETLPDDCAVLVAQQADELTTMFHPDMMFLHSLPGTGEQQVSYDLEHISIAGLTMDVDFFIIGEVKGVEAVYLLNAAYTGQICAATIHAPSAEKAASKLVDYCMAQSRYSRDELMKMLDCFKTVIFMEHYRVKEIFECKGWDETGKQLLYHKIYGRSGE
;
A
#
# COMPACT_ATOMS: atom_id res chain seq x y z
N MET A 1 11.14 -79.89 -0.08
CA MET A 1 10.67 -79.23 1.16
C MET A 1 10.05 -77.90 0.77
N ARG A 2 8.71 -77.81 0.79
CA ARG A 2 7.97 -76.62 0.35
C ARG A 2 7.70 -75.73 1.57
N LEU A 3 8.10 -74.48 1.50
CA LEU A 3 7.78 -73.47 2.53
C LEU A 3 6.56 -72.67 2.08
N PHE A 4 5.62 -72.53 2.98
CA PHE A 4 4.36 -71.81 2.87
C PHE A 4 4.59 -70.30 2.73
N GLN A 5 3.91 -69.65 1.80
CA GLN A 5 3.67 -68.21 1.81
C GLN A 5 2.26 -67.91 2.37
N PRO A 6 2.07 -66.90 3.24
CA PRO A 6 0.73 -66.48 3.68
C PRO A 6 0.17 -65.41 2.71
N LYS A 7 -1.11 -65.56 2.42
CA LYS A 7 -1.94 -64.70 1.53
C LYS A 7 -2.06 -63.27 2.07
N SER A 8 -1.61 -62.28 1.25
CA SER A 8 -1.72 -60.86 1.48
C SER A 8 -2.89 -60.18 0.74
N GLN A 9 -4.03 -60.87 0.61
CA GLN A 9 -5.18 -60.34 -0.17
C GLN A 9 -6.28 -59.63 0.63
N ASN A 10 -6.24 -59.60 1.97
CA ASN A 10 -7.35 -59.03 2.77
C ASN A 10 -7.08 -57.64 3.38
N ARG A 11 -5.87 -57.09 3.23
CA ARG A 11 -5.58 -55.75 3.77
C ARG A 11 -5.87 -54.62 2.79
N HIS A 12 -5.80 -54.87 1.47
CA HIS A 12 -6.12 -53.85 0.47
C HIS A 12 -7.63 -53.58 0.37
N ALA A 13 -8.46 -54.57 0.41
CA ALA A 13 -9.92 -54.39 0.31
C ALA A 13 -10.54 -53.63 1.49
N VAL A 14 -9.99 -53.81 2.72
CA VAL A 14 -10.47 -53.07 3.90
C VAL A 14 -9.99 -51.61 3.89
N MET A 15 -8.79 -51.33 3.38
CA MET A 15 -8.31 -49.97 3.23
C MET A 15 -9.04 -49.19 2.11
N GLU A 16 -9.37 -49.82 1.00
CA GLU A 16 -10.15 -49.19 -0.08
C GLU A 16 -11.60 -48.88 0.39
N MET A 17 -12.25 -49.76 1.12
CA MET A 17 -13.59 -49.50 1.70
C MET A 17 -13.58 -48.36 2.73
N GLN A 18 -12.56 -48.26 3.58
CA GLN A 18 -12.45 -47.18 4.54
C GLN A 18 -12.13 -45.82 3.88
N CYS A 19 -11.29 -45.78 2.83
CA CYS A 19 -11.05 -44.58 2.07
C CYS A 19 -12.29 -44.11 1.31
N THR A 20 -13.06 -45.01 0.71
CA THR A 20 -14.27 -44.66 -0.07
C THR A 20 -15.37 -44.07 0.84
N VAL A 21 -15.55 -44.61 2.05
CA VAL A 21 -16.53 -44.10 3.02
C VAL A 21 -16.10 -42.74 3.57
N PHE A 22 -14.79 -42.49 3.78
CA PHE A 22 -14.28 -41.19 4.21
C PHE A 22 -14.40 -40.12 3.09
N PHE A 23 -14.16 -40.50 1.85
CA PHE A 23 -14.32 -39.60 0.70
C PHE A 23 -15.80 -39.26 0.41
N ASP A 24 -16.73 -40.18 0.62
CA ASP A 24 -18.15 -39.91 0.45
C ASP A 24 -18.77 -39.09 1.61
N CYS A 25 -18.31 -39.25 2.83
CA CYS A 25 -18.68 -38.36 3.94
C CYS A 25 -18.13 -36.94 3.73
N ALA A 26 -16.87 -36.78 3.35
CA ALA A 26 -16.27 -35.47 3.06
C ALA A 26 -16.92 -34.78 1.86
N LYS A 27 -17.35 -35.52 0.83
CA LYS A 27 -18.13 -34.98 -0.29
C LYS A 27 -19.55 -34.58 0.11
N LYS A 28 -20.22 -35.32 0.99
CA LYS A 28 -21.58 -34.97 1.45
C LYS A 28 -21.56 -33.80 2.43
N GLU A 29 -20.59 -33.68 3.32
CA GLU A 29 -20.40 -32.50 4.17
C GLU A 29 -19.99 -31.29 3.33
N GLY A 30 -19.05 -31.42 2.40
CA GLY A 30 -18.66 -30.35 1.50
C GLY A 30 -19.79 -29.89 0.58
N ALA A 31 -20.68 -30.79 0.12
CA ALA A 31 -21.86 -30.43 -0.67
C ALA A 31 -22.94 -29.73 0.18
N LYS A 32 -23.11 -30.14 1.46
CA LYS A 32 -24.07 -29.52 2.38
C LYS A 32 -23.61 -28.13 2.81
N ILE A 33 -22.32 -27.97 3.12
CA ILE A 33 -21.69 -26.67 3.41
C ILE A 33 -21.78 -25.74 2.18
N LYS A 34 -21.57 -26.26 0.99
CA LYS A 34 -21.66 -25.49 -0.25
C LYS A 34 -23.09 -25.03 -0.56
N THR A 35 -24.11 -25.85 -0.31
CA THR A 35 -25.53 -25.47 -0.54
C THR A 35 -26.04 -24.47 0.51
N GLU A 36 -25.63 -24.57 1.76
CA GLU A 36 -25.96 -23.59 2.81
C GLU A 36 -25.24 -22.24 2.53
N TYR A 37 -24.00 -22.29 2.05
CA TYR A 37 -23.21 -21.12 1.68
C TYR A 37 -23.83 -20.40 0.44
N ASP A 38 -24.21 -21.14 -0.60
CA ASP A 38 -24.85 -20.61 -1.80
C ASP A 38 -26.22 -19.96 -1.49
N ALA A 39 -26.96 -20.48 -0.51
CA ALA A 39 -28.23 -19.90 -0.09
C ALA A 39 -28.08 -18.61 0.74
N SER A 40 -27.13 -18.55 1.64
CA SER A 40 -26.81 -17.33 2.41
C SER A 40 -26.32 -16.20 1.50
N GLU A 41 -25.50 -16.53 0.53
CA GLU A 41 -24.95 -15.57 -0.44
C GLU A 41 -26.04 -14.96 -1.35
N SER A 42 -27.03 -15.75 -1.77
CA SER A 42 -28.21 -15.29 -2.52
C SER A 42 -29.02 -14.27 -1.70
N LEU A 43 -29.14 -14.47 -0.38
CA LEU A 43 -29.89 -13.57 0.51
C LEU A 43 -29.14 -12.25 0.74
N LEU A 44 -27.83 -12.30 0.94
CA LEU A 44 -27.00 -11.10 1.06
C LEU A 44 -27.09 -10.23 -0.21
N GLN A 45 -26.98 -10.86 -1.38
CA GLN A 45 -27.12 -10.15 -2.65
C GLN A 45 -28.48 -9.49 -2.80
N THR A 46 -29.57 -10.19 -2.43
CA THR A 46 -30.92 -9.64 -2.46
C THR A 46 -31.07 -8.45 -1.52
N LEU A 47 -30.50 -8.54 -0.31
CA LEU A 47 -30.54 -7.45 0.66
C LEU A 47 -29.73 -6.23 0.18
N VAL A 48 -28.57 -6.46 -0.40
CA VAL A 48 -27.74 -5.39 -1.00
C VAL A 48 -28.45 -4.73 -2.15
N GLU A 49 -29.08 -5.49 -3.06
CA GLU A 49 -29.88 -4.93 -4.17
C GLU A 49 -31.05 -4.10 -3.64
N GLU A 50 -31.71 -4.52 -2.59
CA GLU A 50 -32.82 -3.77 -1.98
C GLU A 50 -32.36 -2.41 -1.46
N TYR A 51 -31.25 -2.36 -0.70
CA TYR A 51 -30.73 -1.11 -0.13
C TYR A 51 -30.00 -0.23 -1.15
N THR A 52 -29.49 -0.78 -2.23
CA THR A 52 -28.84 0.01 -3.30
C THR A 52 -29.82 0.51 -4.34
N THR A 53 -31.03 -0.08 -4.46
CA THR A 53 -32.05 0.30 -5.43
C THR A 53 -33.29 0.92 -4.79
N ARG A 54 -34.04 0.16 -3.98
CA ARG A 54 -35.33 0.60 -3.43
C ARG A 54 -35.19 1.46 -2.18
N LYS A 55 -34.25 1.12 -1.29
CA LYS A 55 -33.97 1.85 -0.05
C LYS A 55 -32.73 2.75 -0.15
N GLN A 56 -32.38 3.16 -1.34
CA GLN A 56 -31.22 4.01 -1.62
C GLN A 56 -31.25 5.31 -0.80
N GLN A 57 -32.43 5.80 -0.43
CA GLN A 57 -32.57 7.03 0.37
C GLN A 57 -31.97 6.86 1.77
N SER A 58 -32.20 5.72 2.47
CA SER A 58 -31.61 5.46 3.79
C SER A 58 -30.09 5.40 3.71
N LEU A 59 -29.55 4.72 2.70
CA LEU A 59 -28.10 4.66 2.45
C LEU A 59 -27.50 6.05 2.15
N MET A 60 -28.20 6.89 1.39
CA MET A 60 -27.76 8.25 1.10
C MET A 60 -27.82 9.17 2.33
N GLN A 61 -28.88 9.06 3.16
CA GLN A 61 -28.99 9.83 4.40
C GLN A 61 -27.86 9.49 5.36
N MET A 62 -27.54 8.20 5.50
CA MET A 62 -26.42 7.75 6.30
C MET A 62 -25.09 8.31 5.75
N LYS A 63 -24.82 8.21 4.45
CA LYS A 63 -23.61 8.78 3.82
C LYS A 63 -23.48 10.30 3.97
N LYS A 64 -24.60 11.02 4.06
CA LYS A 64 -24.62 12.48 4.31
C LYS A 64 -24.55 12.84 5.80
N GLY A 65 -24.40 11.88 6.70
CA GLY A 65 -24.38 12.09 8.14
C GLY A 65 -25.75 12.49 8.73
N GLN A 66 -26.83 12.34 7.99
CA GLN A 66 -28.20 12.62 8.43
C GLN A 66 -28.84 11.45 9.18
N MET A 67 -28.26 10.27 9.10
CA MET A 67 -28.63 9.05 9.82
C MET A 67 -27.37 8.41 10.39
N SER A 68 -27.42 7.92 11.64
CA SER A 68 -26.29 7.21 12.22
C SER A 68 -26.15 5.80 11.62
N LYS A 69 -24.94 5.22 11.70
CA LYS A 69 -24.70 3.85 11.28
C LYS A 69 -25.56 2.85 12.05
N GLU A 70 -25.73 3.07 13.35
CA GLU A 70 -26.53 2.24 14.25
C GLU A 70 -27.99 2.24 13.80
N THR A 71 -28.59 3.41 13.55
CA THR A 71 -29.99 3.55 13.08
C THR A 71 -30.18 2.88 11.72
N PHE A 72 -29.21 2.99 10.81
CA PHE A 72 -29.24 2.31 9.52
C PHE A 72 -29.22 0.78 9.67
N LEU A 73 -28.39 0.24 10.55
CA LEU A 73 -28.32 -1.18 10.83
C LEU A 73 -29.56 -1.72 11.57
N GLU A 74 -30.17 -0.92 12.46
CA GLU A 74 -31.45 -1.24 13.09
C GLU A 74 -32.59 -1.34 12.05
N GLU A 75 -32.63 -0.42 11.08
CA GLU A 75 -33.56 -0.50 9.96
C GLU A 75 -33.35 -1.78 9.13
N ALA A 76 -32.09 -2.12 8.85
CA ALA A 76 -31.76 -3.33 8.11
C ALA A 76 -32.11 -4.61 8.89
N ALA A 77 -31.89 -4.64 10.20
CA ALA A 77 -32.27 -5.76 11.07
C ALA A 77 -33.78 -5.95 11.09
N GLY A 78 -34.56 -4.85 11.21
CA GLY A 78 -36.02 -4.88 11.12
C GLY A 78 -36.52 -5.46 9.78
N TYR A 79 -35.92 -5.00 8.68
CA TYR A 79 -36.23 -5.53 7.33
C TYR A 79 -35.92 -7.02 7.20
N ILE A 80 -34.75 -7.46 7.68
CA ILE A 80 -34.37 -8.89 7.67
C ILE A 80 -35.38 -9.72 8.43
N ALA A 81 -35.74 -9.34 9.65
CA ALA A 81 -36.69 -10.06 10.49
C ALA A 81 -38.11 -10.14 9.85
N GLU A 82 -38.56 -9.08 9.19
CA GLU A 82 -39.86 -9.01 8.54
C GLU A 82 -39.97 -9.86 7.28
N TYR A 83 -38.92 -9.84 6.43
CA TYR A 83 -39.03 -10.39 5.08
C TYR A 83 -38.36 -11.75 4.89
N TYR A 84 -37.35 -12.12 5.74
CA TYR A 84 -36.61 -13.37 5.50
C TYR A 84 -37.03 -14.54 6.40
N HIS A 85 -37.79 -14.30 7.49
CA HIS A 85 -38.40 -15.33 8.37
C HIS A 85 -37.43 -16.44 8.80
N ARG A 86 -36.23 -16.10 9.22
CA ARG A 86 -35.16 -17.02 9.64
C ARG A 86 -35.04 -17.08 11.16
N SER A 87 -34.12 -17.88 11.65
CA SER A 87 -33.78 -17.87 13.08
C SER A 87 -33.03 -16.56 13.45
N VAL A 88 -33.15 -16.15 14.70
CA VAL A 88 -32.49 -14.93 15.21
C VAL A 88 -30.96 -14.98 15.00
N GLU A 89 -30.35 -16.16 15.10
CA GLU A 89 -28.91 -16.32 14.91
C GLU A 89 -28.51 -16.18 13.42
N GLU A 90 -29.32 -16.70 12.51
CA GLU A 90 -29.09 -16.56 11.07
C GLU A 90 -29.29 -15.10 10.61
N ASP A 91 -30.26 -14.38 11.19
CA ASP A 91 -30.50 -12.97 10.90
C ASP A 91 -29.34 -12.10 11.38
N LYS A 92 -28.76 -12.42 12.55
CA LYS A 92 -27.56 -11.73 13.04
C LYS A 92 -26.34 -11.97 12.15
N VAL A 93 -26.18 -13.18 11.59
CA VAL A 93 -25.10 -13.47 10.63
C VAL A 93 -25.31 -12.67 9.36
N LEU A 94 -26.51 -12.70 8.79
CA LEU A 94 -26.82 -11.94 7.58
C LEU A 94 -26.65 -10.44 7.75
N LEU A 95 -27.08 -9.89 8.89
CA LEU A 95 -26.89 -8.47 9.22
C LEU A 95 -25.41 -8.10 9.30
N ARG A 96 -24.58 -8.95 9.91
CA ARG A 96 -23.12 -8.74 9.98
C ARG A 96 -22.49 -8.81 8.60
N GLU A 97 -22.88 -9.76 7.76
CA GLU A 97 -22.39 -9.86 6.38
C GLU A 97 -22.81 -8.62 5.56
N PHE A 98 -24.03 -8.12 5.77
CA PHE A 98 -24.54 -6.92 5.15
C PHE A 98 -23.79 -5.66 5.64
N GLU A 99 -23.57 -5.53 6.95
CA GLU A 99 -22.76 -4.47 7.52
C GLU A 99 -21.35 -4.46 6.91
N GLU A 100 -20.72 -5.62 6.83
CA GLU A 100 -19.40 -5.78 6.25
C GLU A 100 -19.36 -5.46 4.77
N TYR A 101 -20.43 -5.78 4.04
CA TYR A 101 -20.59 -5.40 2.63
C TYR A 101 -20.73 -3.89 2.46
N ILE A 102 -21.58 -3.23 3.23
CA ILE A 102 -21.87 -1.80 3.08
C ILE A 102 -20.76 -0.90 3.64
N PHE A 103 -20.13 -1.26 4.74
CA PHE A 103 -19.15 -0.42 5.44
C PHE A 103 -17.72 -0.91 5.29
N GLY A 104 -17.53 -2.20 5.17
CA GLY A 104 -16.22 -2.84 5.06
C GLY A 104 -15.73 -3.01 3.63
N TYR A 105 -15.02 -4.10 3.43
CA TYR A 105 -14.46 -4.51 2.14
C TYR A 105 -14.86 -5.96 1.80
N SER A 106 -16.04 -6.38 2.28
CA SER A 106 -16.62 -7.68 1.98
C SER A 106 -15.61 -8.83 2.20
N ARG A 107 -15.45 -9.72 1.24
CA ARG A 107 -14.50 -10.85 1.30
C ARG A 107 -13.06 -10.46 1.62
N LEU A 108 -12.66 -9.21 1.34
CA LEU A 108 -11.28 -8.77 1.56
C LEU A 108 -11.04 -8.20 2.96
N SER A 109 -12.08 -7.92 3.76
CA SER A 109 -11.93 -7.36 5.11
C SER A 109 -10.97 -8.17 6.01
N PRO A 110 -11.04 -9.51 6.10
CA PRO A 110 -10.11 -10.27 6.92
C PRO A 110 -8.64 -10.13 6.50
N LEU A 111 -8.37 -9.86 5.20
CA LEU A 111 -7.02 -9.60 4.71
C LEU A 111 -6.57 -8.17 4.98
N ILE A 112 -7.52 -7.23 5.00
CA ILE A 112 -7.25 -5.83 5.32
C ILE A 112 -6.96 -5.70 6.82
N ASP A 113 -7.67 -6.42 7.67
CA ASP A 113 -7.49 -6.39 9.12
C ASP A 113 -6.21 -7.14 9.58
N ASP A 114 -5.72 -8.10 8.80
CA ASP A 114 -4.48 -8.83 9.15
C ASP A 114 -3.26 -7.91 9.10
N LYS A 115 -2.73 -7.52 10.29
CA LYS A 115 -1.57 -6.64 10.45
C LYS A 115 -0.30 -7.11 9.73
N ASN A 116 -0.21 -8.40 9.40
CA ASN A 116 0.94 -8.96 8.69
C ASN A 116 0.82 -8.85 7.17
N VAL A 117 -0.35 -8.51 6.64
CA VAL A 117 -0.59 -8.32 5.20
C VAL A 117 -0.33 -6.88 4.84
N SER A 118 0.57 -6.64 3.89
CA SER A 118 0.89 -5.31 3.36
C SER A 118 0.21 -5.00 2.02
N ASP A 119 0.06 -6.02 1.19
CA ASP A 119 -0.53 -5.85 -0.15
C ASP A 119 -1.47 -7.01 -0.46
N ILE A 120 -2.60 -6.70 -1.08
CA ILE A 120 -3.58 -7.66 -1.58
C ILE A 120 -3.68 -7.49 -3.08
N ARG A 121 -3.69 -8.58 -3.82
CA ARG A 121 -3.86 -8.58 -5.28
C ARG A 121 -4.93 -9.59 -5.67
N VAL A 122 -5.99 -9.10 -6.32
CA VAL A 122 -7.02 -9.94 -6.93
C VAL A 122 -6.71 -10.04 -8.41
N VAL A 123 -6.30 -11.22 -8.85
CA VAL A 123 -5.95 -11.54 -10.24
C VAL A 123 -7.18 -12.05 -10.99
N SER A 124 -8.06 -12.76 -10.28
CA SER A 124 -9.38 -13.19 -10.72
C SER A 124 -10.27 -13.36 -9.47
N TYR A 125 -11.57 -13.55 -9.67
CA TYR A 125 -12.51 -13.73 -8.57
C TYR A 125 -12.11 -14.85 -7.59
N ASN A 126 -11.42 -15.90 -8.06
CA ASN A 126 -10.98 -17.06 -7.28
C ASN A 126 -9.47 -17.13 -7.07
N ASN A 127 -8.70 -16.12 -7.51
CA ASN A 127 -7.25 -16.08 -7.35
C ASN A 127 -6.82 -14.77 -6.67
N ILE A 128 -6.78 -14.82 -5.34
CA ILE A 128 -6.35 -13.71 -4.50
C ILE A 128 -4.98 -14.02 -3.93
N ARG A 129 -4.07 -13.07 -4.07
CA ARG A 129 -2.68 -13.15 -3.60
C ARG A 129 -2.42 -12.06 -2.58
N VAL A 130 -1.67 -12.38 -1.54
CA VAL A 130 -1.27 -11.41 -0.52
C VAL A 130 0.24 -11.37 -0.38
N LYS A 131 0.75 -10.21 0.05
CA LYS A 131 2.11 -10.07 0.54
C LYS A 131 2.05 -10.02 2.07
N LYS A 132 2.50 -11.09 2.72
CA LYS A 132 2.49 -11.24 4.18
C LYS A 132 3.92 -11.37 4.69
N LYS A 133 4.33 -10.47 5.60
CA LYS A 133 5.72 -10.40 6.10
C LYS A 133 6.76 -10.42 4.97
N GLY A 134 6.54 -9.64 3.93
CA GLY A 134 7.41 -9.53 2.77
C GLY A 134 7.32 -10.66 1.74
N ARG A 135 6.63 -11.78 2.03
CA ARG A 135 6.50 -12.94 1.12
C ARG A 135 5.14 -12.96 0.44
N ARG A 136 5.12 -13.32 -0.85
CA ARG A 136 3.88 -13.48 -1.63
C ARG A 136 3.34 -14.89 -1.50
N MET A 137 2.03 -15.00 -1.18
CA MET A 137 1.33 -16.29 -1.05
C MET A 137 -0.12 -16.19 -1.53
N ALA A 138 -0.77 -17.34 -1.74
CA ALA A 138 -2.20 -17.38 -2.00
C ALA A 138 -2.97 -17.04 -0.72
N ALA A 139 -4.08 -16.32 -0.87
CA ALA A 139 -5.07 -16.17 0.20
C ALA A 139 -5.99 -17.39 0.25
N ALA A 140 -6.52 -17.68 1.44
CA ALA A 140 -7.49 -18.77 1.63
C ALA A 140 -8.94 -18.35 1.34
N ILE A 141 -9.14 -17.13 0.82
CA ILE A 141 -10.46 -16.56 0.50
C ILE A 141 -10.56 -16.26 -0.99
N ALA A 142 -11.79 -16.25 -1.50
CA ALA A 142 -12.12 -15.94 -2.88
C ALA A 142 -13.51 -15.27 -2.94
N PHE A 143 -13.81 -14.59 -4.03
CA PHE A 143 -15.19 -14.25 -4.38
C PHE A 143 -15.89 -15.50 -4.93
N ALA A 144 -17.18 -15.63 -4.72
CA ALA A 144 -17.92 -16.82 -5.14
C ALA A 144 -18.13 -16.86 -6.66
N SER A 145 -18.18 -15.70 -7.32
CA SER A 145 -18.39 -15.61 -8.76
C SER A 145 -17.71 -14.39 -9.38
N PRO A 146 -17.48 -14.41 -10.72
CA PRO A 146 -17.04 -13.20 -11.44
C PRO A 146 -18.03 -12.03 -11.27
N LYS A 147 -19.34 -12.31 -11.14
CA LYS A 147 -20.38 -11.29 -10.93
C LYS A 147 -20.19 -10.60 -9.57
N GLU A 148 -19.99 -11.35 -8.49
CA GLU A 148 -19.74 -10.80 -7.15
C GLU A 148 -18.49 -9.91 -7.15
N TYR A 149 -17.42 -10.40 -7.77
CA TYR A 149 -16.20 -9.62 -7.87
C TYR A 149 -16.39 -8.31 -8.65
N ARG A 150 -17.14 -8.33 -9.75
CA ARG A 150 -17.46 -7.12 -10.51
C ARG A 150 -18.27 -6.14 -9.66
N GLN A 151 -19.31 -6.61 -8.97
CA GLN A 151 -20.12 -5.79 -8.05
C GLN A 151 -19.26 -5.17 -6.95
N PHE A 152 -18.28 -5.91 -6.43
CA PHE A 152 -17.32 -5.39 -5.46
C PHE A 152 -16.47 -4.25 -6.05
N ILE A 153 -16.00 -4.36 -7.29
CA ILE A 153 -15.27 -3.28 -7.97
C ILE A 153 -16.14 -2.03 -8.12
N ASP A 154 -17.39 -2.20 -8.56
CA ASP A 154 -18.34 -1.10 -8.71
C ASP A 154 -18.66 -0.44 -7.35
N TYR A 155 -18.76 -1.26 -6.30
CA TYR A 155 -18.98 -0.78 -4.94
C TYR A 155 -17.79 0.07 -4.43
N ILE A 156 -16.56 -0.42 -4.50
CA ILE A 156 -15.40 0.34 -4.02
C ILE A 156 -15.18 1.63 -4.84
N ALA A 157 -15.51 1.62 -6.13
CA ALA A 157 -15.47 2.80 -6.97
C ALA A 157 -16.48 3.85 -6.50
N THR A 158 -17.75 3.43 -6.31
CA THR A 158 -18.81 4.31 -5.82
C THR A 158 -18.53 4.84 -4.42
N LYS A 159 -18.06 3.98 -3.51
CA LYS A 159 -17.67 4.34 -2.14
C LYS A 159 -16.64 5.46 -2.11
N ASN A 160 -15.65 5.39 -3.01
CA ASN A 160 -14.56 6.35 -3.11
C ASN A 160 -14.82 7.47 -4.13
N GLN A 161 -16.03 7.59 -4.68
CA GLN A 161 -16.44 8.60 -5.67
C GLN A 161 -15.56 8.60 -6.93
N VAL A 162 -15.12 7.41 -7.35
CA VAL A 162 -14.25 7.23 -8.53
C VAL A 162 -15.07 6.68 -9.68
N ASN A 163 -14.96 7.32 -10.84
CA ASN A 163 -15.58 6.80 -12.06
C ASN A 163 -14.65 5.79 -12.74
N ILE A 164 -15.02 4.52 -12.68
CA ILE A 164 -14.33 3.44 -13.40
C ILE A 164 -15.18 3.04 -14.59
N SER A 165 -14.68 3.26 -15.80
CA SER A 165 -15.37 2.98 -17.06
C SER A 165 -14.36 2.61 -18.14
N ASN A 166 -14.84 2.29 -19.33
CA ASN A 166 -13.97 2.04 -20.47
C ASN A 166 -13.10 3.25 -20.87
N LEU A 167 -13.56 4.48 -20.59
CA LEU A 167 -12.78 5.70 -20.81
C LEU A 167 -11.70 5.87 -19.72
N ASN A 168 -11.95 5.33 -18.52
CA ASN A 168 -11.09 5.40 -17.36
C ASN A 168 -10.76 3.99 -16.87
N ALA A 169 -10.24 3.15 -17.77
CA ALA A 169 -10.05 1.72 -17.53
C ALA A 169 -8.97 1.38 -16.50
N ILE A 170 -8.05 2.29 -16.20
CA ILE A 170 -7.07 2.14 -15.12
C ILE A 170 -7.25 3.30 -14.16
N GLN A 171 -7.60 2.99 -12.90
CA GLN A 171 -7.81 3.98 -11.85
C GLN A 171 -6.93 3.71 -10.64
N ARG A 172 -6.48 4.81 -10.03
CA ARG A 172 -5.77 4.81 -8.75
C ARG A 172 -6.49 5.76 -7.82
N PHE A 173 -6.82 5.29 -6.63
CA PHE A 173 -7.48 6.10 -5.61
C PHE A 173 -7.11 5.61 -4.22
N THR A 174 -7.44 6.42 -3.22
CA THR A 174 -7.08 6.17 -1.83
C THR A 174 -8.32 6.30 -0.96
N ASP A 175 -8.54 5.32 -0.08
CA ASP A 175 -9.54 5.40 0.97
C ASP A 175 -8.85 5.74 2.29
N ASN A 176 -9.05 6.96 2.74
CA ASN A 176 -8.47 7.50 3.96
C ASN A 176 -9.37 7.33 5.19
N GLU A 177 -10.62 6.90 5.02
CA GLU A 177 -11.63 7.01 6.10
C GLU A 177 -12.08 5.65 6.63
N SER A 178 -12.15 4.63 5.77
CA SER A 178 -12.86 3.39 6.09
C SER A 178 -12.14 2.46 7.07
N HIS A 179 -10.83 2.62 7.28
CA HIS A 179 -10.08 1.77 8.21
C HIS A 179 -9.34 2.61 9.26
N PRO A 180 -9.48 2.29 10.57
CA PRO A 180 -8.85 3.09 11.62
C PRO A 180 -7.32 3.04 11.60
N ASP A 181 -6.72 1.88 11.28
CA ASP A 181 -5.27 1.66 11.37
C ASP A 181 -4.54 1.87 10.04
N TYR A 182 -5.27 1.90 8.90
CA TYR A 182 -4.67 1.94 7.57
C TYR A 182 -5.32 2.94 6.64
N ILE A 183 -4.52 3.54 5.80
CA ILE A 183 -4.93 4.17 4.55
C ILE A 183 -4.85 3.07 3.48
N LEU A 184 -5.90 2.91 2.66
CA LEU A 184 -5.97 1.89 1.63
C LEU A 184 -5.80 2.51 0.25
N ARG A 185 -4.74 2.15 -0.44
CA ARG A 185 -4.47 2.61 -1.81
C ARG A 185 -4.85 1.54 -2.81
N PHE A 186 -5.78 1.88 -3.67
CA PHE A 186 -6.32 1.01 -4.70
C PHE A 186 -5.70 1.29 -6.06
N THR A 187 -5.47 0.24 -6.82
CA THR A 187 -5.23 0.30 -8.26
C THR A 187 -6.12 -0.73 -8.92
N VAL A 188 -7.02 -0.29 -9.78
CA VAL A 188 -7.96 -1.13 -10.52
C VAL A 188 -7.67 -1.02 -12.01
N SER A 189 -7.69 -2.13 -12.74
CA SER A 189 -7.74 -2.13 -14.19
C SER A 189 -8.94 -2.93 -14.69
N MET A 190 -9.66 -2.38 -15.67
CA MET A 190 -10.87 -2.98 -16.23
C MET A 190 -10.54 -3.92 -17.40
N PRO A 191 -11.45 -4.85 -17.75
CA PRO A 191 -11.24 -5.82 -18.82
C PRO A 191 -10.80 -5.23 -20.16
N LEU A 192 -11.20 -4.00 -20.48
CA LEU A 192 -10.81 -3.33 -21.74
C LEU A 192 -9.29 -3.31 -21.97
N VAL A 193 -8.50 -3.18 -20.90
CA VAL A 193 -7.03 -3.12 -20.95
C VAL A 193 -6.36 -4.39 -20.42
N ASN A 194 -7.15 -5.35 -19.93
CA ASN A 194 -6.65 -6.62 -19.42
C ASN A 194 -6.68 -7.70 -20.52
N THR A 195 -5.78 -8.66 -20.46
CA THR A 195 -5.80 -9.79 -21.40
C THR A 195 -6.98 -10.72 -21.15
N TYR A 196 -7.44 -10.83 -19.92
CA TYR A 196 -8.59 -11.64 -19.52
C TYR A 196 -9.78 -10.77 -19.21
N ASP A 197 -11.00 -11.30 -19.40
CA ASP A 197 -12.26 -10.57 -19.20
C ASP A 197 -12.66 -10.45 -17.71
N GLU A 198 -11.69 -10.15 -16.86
CA GLU A 198 -11.91 -9.83 -15.45
C GLU A 198 -11.10 -8.59 -15.06
N PRO A 199 -11.59 -7.76 -14.13
CA PRO A 199 -10.80 -6.66 -13.58
C PRO A 199 -9.64 -7.18 -12.75
N TYR A 200 -8.53 -6.43 -12.69
CA TYR A 200 -7.49 -6.65 -11.70
C TYR A 200 -7.60 -5.58 -10.61
N LEU A 201 -7.36 -6.01 -9.37
CA LEU A 201 -7.34 -5.12 -8.21
C LEU A 201 -6.06 -5.32 -7.42
N CYS A 202 -5.39 -4.21 -7.11
CA CYS A 202 -4.30 -4.19 -6.16
C CYS A 202 -4.66 -3.22 -5.04
N ILE A 203 -4.54 -3.67 -3.79
CA ILE A 203 -4.71 -2.85 -2.59
C ILE A 203 -3.38 -2.84 -1.84
N ARG A 204 -2.86 -1.65 -1.56
CA ARG A 204 -1.73 -1.46 -0.64
C ARG A 204 -2.25 -0.87 0.65
N LYS A 205 -1.87 -1.46 1.77
CA LYS A 205 -2.16 -0.96 3.11
C LYS A 205 -1.00 -0.07 3.56
N ILE A 206 -1.33 1.16 3.91
CA ILE A 206 -0.39 2.15 4.43
C ILE A 206 -0.76 2.36 5.90
N PRO A 207 0.08 1.98 6.86
CA PRO A 207 -0.20 2.20 8.28
C PRO A 207 -0.35 3.70 8.60
N ARG A 208 -1.35 4.06 9.40
CA ARG A 208 -1.50 5.44 9.90
C ARG A 208 -0.47 5.79 10.96
N VAL A 209 -0.08 4.80 11.74
CA VAL A 209 1.00 4.90 12.71
C VAL A 209 2.24 4.24 12.12
N PHE A 210 3.30 5.00 12.00
CA PHE A 210 4.56 4.50 11.46
C PHE A 210 5.62 4.41 12.57
N PRO A 211 6.60 3.50 12.40
CA PRO A 211 7.66 3.31 13.38
C PRO A 211 8.48 4.58 13.58
N GLN A 212 8.73 4.93 14.85
CA GLN A 212 9.65 5.98 15.22
C GLN A 212 11.09 5.45 15.30
N ILE A 213 12.08 6.32 15.42
CA ILE A 213 13.50 5.91 15.51
C ILE A 213 13.73 4.82 16.56
N ARG A 214 13.08 4.90 17.73
CA ARG A 214 13.17 3.88 18.77
C ARG A 214 12.70 2.51 18.28
N ASP A 215 11.58 2.48 17.59
CA ASP A 215 11.00 1.23 17.06
C ASP A 215 11.89 0.64 15.96
N LEU A 216 12.58 1.50 15.16
CA LEU A 216 13.53 1.06 14.14
C LEU A 216 14.79 0.45 14.77
N ILE A 217 15.22 0.95 15.94
CA ILE A 217 16.31 0.35 16.71
C ILE A 217 15.87 -1.03 17.25
N GLU A 218 14.69 -1.12 17.85
CA GLU A 218 14.13 -2.38 18.36
C GLU A 218 13.94 -3.44 17.24
N GLN A 219 13.62 -2.99 16.02
CA GLN A 219 13.50 -3.84 14.82
C GLN A 219 14.84 -4.13 14.14
N GLU A 220 15.96 -3.71 14.72
CA GLU A 220 17.33 -3.87 14.20
C GLU A 220 17.54 -3.27 12.80
N MET A 221 16.73 -2.29 12.38
CA MET A 221 16.97 -1.55 11.14
C MET A 221 18.27 -0.76 11.21
N LEU A 222 18.57 -0.18 12.37
CA LEU A 222 19.81 0.53 12.71
C LEU A 222 20.11 0.36 14.21
N ASP A 223 21.35 0.52 14.60
CA ASP A 223 21.75 0.60 16.01
C ASP A 223 21.64 2.04 16.54
N ARG A 224 21.77 2.20 17.86
CA ARG A 224 21.60 3.49 18.53
C ARG A 224 22.61 4.54 18.06
N GLY A 225 23.88 4.16 17.90
CA GLY A 225 24.91 5.09 17.42
C GLY A 225 24.66 5.56 16.00
N THR A 226 24.23 4.64 15.14
CA THR A 226 23.80 4.96 13.76
C THR A 226 22.58 5.88 13.76
N ALA A 227 21.61 5.66 14.67
CA ALA A 227 20.44 6.53 14.79
C ALA A 227 20.84 7.97 15.16
N GLU A 228 21.68 8.14 16.18
CA GLU A 228 22.18 9.45 16.62
C GLU A 228 22.93 10.17 15.49
N LEU A 229 23.79 9.45 14.78
CA LEU A 229 24.51 9.97 13.61
C LEU A 229 23.53 10.44 12.50
N LEU A 230 22.55 9.62 12.16
CA LEU A 230 21.58 9.96 11.08
C LEU A 230 20.70 11.13 11.47
N ILE A 231 20.25 11.23 12.71
CA ILE A 231 19.45 12.37 13.20
C ILE A 231 20.25 13.67 13.06
N SER A 232 21.51 13.70 13.54
CA SER A 232 22.36 14.89 13.40
C SER A 232 22.55 15.28 11.94
N ARG A 233 22.94 14.32 11.09
CA ARG A 233 23.17 14.57 9.66
C ARG A 233 21.92 15.03 8.91
N PHE A 234 20.77 14.44 9.23
CA PHE A 234 19.50 14.75 8.59
C PHE A 234 19.04 16.18 8.88
N ARG A 235 19.32 16.68 10.09
CA ARG A 235 19.01 18.05 10.52
C ARG A 235 19.93 19.10 9.90
N GLU A 236 21.17 18.74 9.60
CA GLU A 236 22.20 19.68 9.21
C GLU A 236 22.45 19.74 7.71
N SER A 237 22.07 18.72 6.95
CA SER A 237 22.44 18.62 5.54
C SER A 237 21.46 17.81 4.70
N SER A 238 21.44 18.12 3.40
CA SER A 238 20.62 17.36 2.48
C SER A 238 21.03 15.89 2.41
N THR A 239 20.01 15.02 2.43
CA THR A 239 20.16 13.56 2.57
C THR A 239 19.46 12.81 1.47
N LEU A 240 20.15 11.85 0.83
CA LEU A 240 19.59 10.94 -0.16
C LEU A 240 19.53 9.51 0.40
N ILE A 241 18.33 8.91 0.45
CA ILE A 241 18.13 7.53 0.92
C ILE A 241 17.91 6.63 -0.29
N CYS A 242 18.74 5.65 -0.49
CA CYS A 242 18.67 4.76 -1.65
C CYS A 242 18.59 3.28 -1.26
N GLY A 243 18.17 2.44 -2.22
CA GLY A 243 18.04 1.00 -2.04
C GLY A 243 16.98 0.40 -2.97
N GLY A 244 16.84 -0.90 -2.97
CA GLY A 244 15.86 -1.63 -3.74
C GLY A 244 14.40 -1.39 -3.33
N ASN A 245 13.47 -2.02 -4.06
CA ASN A 245 12.06 -2.03 -3.68
C ASN A 245 11.87 -2.69 -2.31
N SER A 246 11.03 -2.09 -1.45
CA SER A 246 10.72 -2.60 -0.10
C SER A 246 11.97 -2.77 0.78
N SER A 247 13.01 -1.97 0.60
CA SER A 247 14.20 -1.98 1.46
C SER A 247 14.07 -1.18 2.75
N GLY A 248 12.94 -0.45 2.94
CA GLY A 248 12.67 0.34 4.14
C GLY A 248 12.98 1.85 4.01
N LYS A 249 13.27 2.35 2.80
CA LYS A 249 13.60 3.77 2.56
C LYS A 249 12.55 4.75 3.10
N THR A 250 11.29 4.55 2.70
CA THR A 250 10.17 5.39 3.14
C THR A 250 9.96 5.30 4.65
N THR A 251 10.17 4.11 5.23
CA THR A 251 10.06 3.90 6.67
C THR A 251 11.13 4.70 7.42
N LEU A 252 12.39 4.64 6.95
CA LEU A 252 13.48 5.40 7.55
C LEU A 252 13.27 6.92 7.38
N LEU A 253 12.89 7.37 6.18
CA LEU A 253 12.59 8.78 5.92
C LEU A 253 11.46 9.29 6.81
N ASN A 254 10.40 8.49 6.98
CA ASN A 254 9.26 8.83 7.84
C ASN A 254 9.67 8.99 9.31
N ALA A 255 10.57 8.14 9.81
CA ALA A 255 11.07 8.24 11.17
C ALA A 255 12.06 9.41 11.35
N LEU A 256 12.94 9.67 10.37
CA LEU A 256 13.92 10.76 10.44
C LEU A 256 13.25 12.14 10.40
N LYS A 257 12.24 12.34 9.54
CA LYS A 257 11.56 13.64 9.45
C LYS A 257 10.85 14.05 10.76
N GLU A 258 10.35 13.07 11.54
CA GLU A 258 9.75 13.35 12.87
C GLU A 258 10.79 13.81 13.91
N THR A 259 12.08 13.72 13.60
CA THR A 259 13.15 14.22 14.48
C THR A 259 13.53 15.67 14.17
N LEU A 260 12.94 16.29 13.16
CA LEU A 260 13.18 17.71 12.85
C LEU A 260 12.68 18.59 14.01
N PRO A 261 13.32 19.74 14.24
CA PRO A 261 12.87 20.68 15.25
C PRO A 261 11.46 21.22 14.96
N ASP A 262 10.67 21.47 16.01
CA ASP A 262 9.28 21.92 15.90
C ASP A 262 9.13 23.34 15.31
N ASP A 263 10.22 24.12 15.30
CA ASP A 263 10.30 25.48 14.75
C ASP A 263 10.78 25.53 13.30
N CYS A 264 10.93 24.38 12.64
CA CYS A 264 11.27 24.29 11.23
C CYS A 264 10.01 24.12 10.37
N ALA A 265 9.88 24.91 9.31
CA ALA A 265 8.86 24.72 8.29
C ALA A 265 9.27 23.60 7.31
N VAL A 266 8.43 22.58 7.19
CA VAL A 266 8.73 21.40 6.37
C VAL A 266 7.68 21.19 5.29
N LEU A 267 8.10 21.02 4.04
CA LEU A 267 7.23 20.57 2.95
C LEU A 267 7.58 19.15 2.52
N VAL A 268 6.58 18.30 2.46
CA VAL A 268 6.68 16.94 1.95
C VAL A 268 5.88 16.82 0.65
N ALA A 269 6.55 16.59 -0.46
CA ALA A 269 5.95 16.27 -1.76
C ALA A 269 6.01 14.76 -2.01
N GLN A 270 4.86 14.14 -2.35
CA GLN A 270 4.77 12.70 -2.53
C GLN A 270 3.76 12.30 -3.62
N GLN A 271 3.91 11.12 -4.19
CA GLN A 271 2.93 10.61 -5.17
C GLN A 271 1.66 10.06 -4.52
N ALA A 272 1.78 9.58 -3.29
CA ALA A 272 0.69 9.04 -2.49
C ALA A 272 1.04 9.26 -1.02
N ASP A 273 0.03 9.31 -0.16
CA ASP A 273 0.12 9.60 1.26
C ASP A 273 0.83 8.47 2.04
N GLU A 274 2.12 8.24 1.72
CA GLU A 274 2.98 7.27 2.41
C GLU A 274 3.77 7.92 3.56
N LEU A 275 3.99 9.23 3.47
CA LEU A 275 4.61 10.04 4.52
C LEU A 275 3.51 10.85 5.21
N THR A 276 3.50 10.82 6.52
CA THR A 276 2.56 11.55 7.37
C THR A 276 3.28 12.05 8.61
N THR A 277 2.72 12.99 9.37
CA THR A 277 3.28 13.38 10.67
C THR A 277 2.37 12.96 11.82
N MET A 278 2.96 12.65 12.96
CA MET A 278 2.25 12.37 14.21
C MET A 278 2.37 13.53 15.21
N PHE A 279 3.46 14.27 15.15
CA PHE A 279 3.81 15.21 16.21
C PHE A 279 4.30 16.57 15.71
N HIS A 280 4.87 16.65 14.49
CA HIS A 280 5.48 17.90 14.01
C HIS A 280 4.42 18.95 13.67
N PRO A 281 4.45 20.15 14.29
CA PRO A 281 3.39 21.13 14.18
C PRO A 281 3.37 21.90 12.85
N ASP A 282 4.53 22.05 12.18
CA ASP A 282 4.69 22.81 10.95
C ASP A 282 5.25 21.92 9.81
N MET A 283 4.48 20.90 9.43
CA MET A 283 4.81 20.00 8.33
C MET A 283 3.64 19.89 7.37
N MET A 284 3.81 20.43 6.18
CA MET A 284 2.84 20.42 5.09
C MET A 284 3.05 19.22 4.17
N PHE A 285 1.95 18.61 3.72
CA PHE A 285 1.99 17.45 2.82
C PHE A 285 1.22 17.76 1.55
N LEU A 286 1.88 17.63 0.42
CA LEU A 286 1.28 17.73 -0.91
C LEU A 286 1.44 16.37 -1.63
N HIS A 287 0.35 15.88 -2.21
CA HIS A 287 0.38 14.67 -3.01
C HIS A 287 -0.03 14.92 -4.46
N SER A 288 0.49 14.11 -5.37
CA SER A 288 0.14 14.21 -6.77
C SER A 288 -1.31 13.80 -7.00
N LEU A 289 -2.02 14.59 -7.79
CA LEU A 289 -3.38 14.31 -8.24
C LEU A 289 -3.34 13.88 -9.71
N PRO A 290 -3.53 12.58 -10.02
CA PRO A 290 -3.62 12.15 -11.40
C PRO A 290 -4.91 12.70 -12.04
N GLY A 291 -4.82 13.18 -13.27
CA GLY A 291 -5.99 13.64 -14.01
C GLY A 291 -7.00 12.53 -14.22
N THR A 292 -8.25 12.77 -13.82
CA THR A 292 -9.38 11.84 -14.01
C THR A 292 -10.55 12.57 -14.64
N GLY A 293 -11.12 12.01 -15.73
CA GLY A 293 -12.33 12.53 -16.37
C GLY A 293 -12.09 13.60 -17.45
N GLU A 294 -13.19 14.18 -17.94
CA GLU A 294 -13.19 15.14 -19.05
C GLU A 294 -12.62 16.52 -18.68
N GLN A 295 -12.65 16.90 -17.40
CA GLN A 295 -11.97 18.06 -16.85
C GLN A 295 -10.72 17.60 -16.10
N GLN A 296 -9.65 17.31 -16.83
CA GLN A 296 -8.41 16.80 -16.28
C GLN A 296 -7.64 17.88 -15.52
N VAL A 297 -7.96 18.09 -14.26
CA VAL A 297 -7.05 18.76 -13.33
C VAL A 297 -6.02 17.73 -12.89
N SER A 298 -4.77 17.94 -13.26
CA SER A 298 -3.66 17.05 -12.91
C SER A 298 -2.56 17.87 -12.26
N TYR A 299 -2.14 17.43 -11.08
CA TYR A 299 -0.95 17.96 -10.42
C TYR A 299 0.03 16.81 -10.19
N ASP A 300 1.11 16.78 -10.92
CA ASP A 300 2.19 15.83 -10.71
C ASP A 300 3.23 16.35 -9.71
N LEU A 301 4.27 15.56 -9.45
CA LEU A 301 5.34 15.97 -8.54
C LEU A 301 6.11 17.19 -9.04
N GLU A 302 6.16 17.42 -10.34
CA GLU A 302 6.76 18.62 -10.91
C GLU A 302 6.03 19.87 -10.46
N HIS A 303 4.71 19.94 -10.66
CA HIS A 303 3.88 21.07 -10.25
C HIS A 303 3.98 21.34 -8.74
N ILE A 304 3.95 20.27 -7.94
CA ILE A 304 4.07 20.36 -6.49
C ILE A 304 5.45 20.87 -6.08
N SER A 305 6.51 20.40 -6.73
CA SER A 305 7.88 20.82 -6.42
C SER A 305 8.12 22.29 -6.77
N ILE A 306 7.58 22.76 -7.90
CA ILE A 306 7.61 24.18 -8.27
C ILE A 306 6.89 25.03 -7.22
N ALA A 307 5.69 24.63 -6.80
CA ALA A 307 4.97 25.33 -5.74
C ALA A 307 5.77 25.37 -4.44
N GLY A 308 6.39 24.26 -4.06
CA GLY A 308 7.22 24.15 -2.85
C GLY A 308 8.39 25.11 -2.79
N LEU A 309 9.01 25.44 -3.92
CA LEU A 309 10.10 26.44 -3.96
C LEU A 309 9.65 27.86 -3.58
N THR A 310 8.35 28.11 -3.51
CA THR A 310 7.78 29.43 -3.17
C THR A 310 7.10 29.46 -1.79
N MET A 311 7.15 28.36 -1.02
CA MET A 311 6.43 28.21 0.24
C MET A 311 7.27 28.56 1.49
N ASP A 312 8.43 29.17 1.32
CA ASP A 312 9.30 29.62 2.44
C ASP A 312 9.50 28.51 3.50
N VAL A 313 10.04 27.38 3.06
CA VAL A 313 10.28 26.23 3.93
C VAL A 313 11.77 26.00 4.18
N ASP A 314 12.12 25.55 5.39
CA ASP A 314 13.49 25.20 5.78
C ASP A 314 13.89 23.84 5.22
N PHE A 315 12.93 22.89 5.19
CA PHE A 315 13.14 21.54 4.71
C PHE A 315 12.19 21.19 3.56
N PHE A 316 12.77 20.71 2.47
CA PHE A 316 12.00 20.19 1.33
C PHE A 316 12.26 18.69 1.14
N ILE A 317 11.21 17.89 1.33
CA ILE A 317 11.28 16.43 1.27
C ILE A 317 10.48 15.91 0.08
N ILE A 318 11.11 15.10 -0.80
CA ILE A 318 10.39 14.34 -1.82
C ILE A 318 10.36 12.87 -1.42
N GLY A 319 9.16 12.33 -1.24
CA GLY A 319 8.95 10.95 -0.79
C GLY A 319 9.69 9.93 -1.65
N GLU A 320 9.62 10.05 -2.96
CA GLU A 320 10.39 9.24 -3.90
C GLU A 320 10.63 9.99 -5.21
N VAL A 321 11.88 10.10 -5.62
CA VAL A 321 12.28 10.70 -6.89
C VAL A 321 12.30 9.65 -8.00
N LYS A 322 11.54 9.92 -9.07
CA LYS A 322 11.38 9.02 -10.24
C LYS A 322 11.52 9.72 -11.59
N GLY A 323 11.59 11.04 -11.60
CA GLY A 323 11.54 11.81 -12.84
C GLY A 323 11.98 13.25 -12.68
N VAL A 324 11.22 14.12 -13.29
CA VAL A 324 11.53 15.55 -13.49
C VAL A 324 11.60 16.37 -12.21
N GLU A 325 10.91 15.95 -11.17
CA GLU A 325 10.97 16.55 -9.83
C GLU A 325 12.40 16.61 -9.27
N ALA A 326 13.28 15.74 -9.76
CA ALA A 326 14.69 15.70 -9.38
C ALA A 326 15.40 17.05 -9.56
N VAL A 327 15.12 17.78 -10.64
CA VAL A 327 15.79 19.05 -10.92
C VAL A 327 15.38 20.13 -9.91
N TYR A 328 14.12 20.14 -9.48
CA TYR A 328 13.63 21.11 -8.51
C TYR A 328 14.18 20.80 -7.11
N LEU A 329 14.26 19.52 -6.73
CA LEU A 329 14.90 19.08 -5.50
C LEU A 329 16.38 19.49 -5.46
N LEU A 330 17.11 19.27 -6.57
CA LEU A 330 18.52 19.62 -6.67
C LEU A 330 18.73 21.13 -6.62
N ASN A 331 17.90 21.92 -7.30
CA ASN A 331 17.97 23.37 -7.26
C ASN A 331 17.69 23.90 -5.85
N ALA A 332 16.67 23.40 -5.16
CA ALA A 332 16.37 23.76 -3.79
C ALA A 332 17.56 23.50 -2.86
N ALA A 333 18.13 22.30 -2.94
CA ALA A 333 19.30 21.93 -2.13
C ALA A 333 20.53 22.79 -2.48
N TYR A 334 20.77 23.09 -3.74
CA TYR A 334 21.88 23.89 -4.21
C TYR A 334 21.77 25.38 -3.80
N THR A 335 20.55 25.88 -3.65
CA THR A 335 20.29 27.25 -3.18
C THR A 335 20.26 27.40 -1.68
N GLY A 336 20.46 26.30 -0.92
CA GLY A 336 20.66 26.34 0.53
C GLY A 336 19.52 25.76 1.36
N GLN A 337 18.40 25.32 0.75
CA GLN A 337 17.38 24.56 1.48
C GLN A 337 17.91 23.18 1.87
N ILE A 338 17.56 22.68 3.04
CA ILE A 338 17.89 21.31 3.41
C ILE A 338 16.86 20.39 2.75
N CYS A 339 17.33 19.47 1.91
CA CYS A 339 16.49 18.57 1.16
C CYS A 339 16.68 17.11 1.52
N ALA A 340 15.60 16.33 1.47
CA ALA A 340 15.70 14.88 1.60
C ALA A 340 14.83 14.17 0.58
N ALA A 341 15.30 13.02 0.10
CA ALA A 341 14.50 12.21 -0.82
C ALA A 341 14.85 10.74 -0.74
N THR A 342 13.92 9.88 -1.19
CA THR A 342 14.25 8.49 -1.49
C THR A 342 14.41 8.27 -3.00
N ILE A 343 15.29 7.36 -3.38
CA ILE A 343 15.51 6.97 -4.77
C ILE A 343 15.80 5.46 -4.87
N HIS A 344 15.30 4.82 -5.91
CA HIS A 344 15.64 3.44 -6.19
C HIS A 344 17.01 3.33 -6.85
N ALA A 345 18.00 2.80 -6.15
CA ALA A 345 19.32 2.52 -6.69
C ALA A 345 19.97 1.30 -6.01
N PRO A 346 20.86 0.58 -6.70
CA PRO A 346 21.53 -0.61 -6.14
C PRO A 346 22.73 -0.27 -5.24
N SER A 347 23.20 0.98 -5.22
CA SER A 347 24.26 1.49 -4.35
C SER A 347 24.16 3.00 -4.20
N ALA A 348 24.91 3.58 -3.24
CA ALA A 348 25.00 5.03 -3.02
C ALA A 348 25.54 5.77 -4.25
N GLU A 349 26.60 5.26 -4.88
CA GLU A 349 27.20 5.85 -6.09
C GLU A 349 26.22 5.87 -7.26
N LYS A 350 25.45 4.78 -7.44
CA LYS A 350 24.41 4.70 -8.49
C LYS A 350 23.22 5.59 -8.19
N ALA A 351 22.95 5.90 -6.92
CA ALA A 351 21.91 6.83 -6.53
C ALA A 351 22.21 8.25 -7.04
N ALA A 352 23.41 8.74 -6.82
CA ALA A 352 23.87 10.05 -7.32
C ALA A 352 23.78 10.13 -8.86
N SER A 353 24.36 9.16 -9.55
CA SER A 353 24.29 9.10 -11.02
C SER A 353 22.85 9.09 -11.53
N LYS A 354 21.96 8.33 -10.89
CA LYS A 354 20.56 8.24 -11.30
C LYS A 354 19.79 9.53 -11.06
N LEU A 355 20.07 10.24 -9.97
CA LEU A 355 19.47 11.53 -9.70
C LEU A 355 19.86 12.53 -10.80
N VAL A 356 21.15 12.55 -11.20
CA VAL A 356 21.63 13.36 -12.32
C VAL A 356 20.94 12.98 -13.64
N ASP A 357 20.79 11.68 -13.92
CA ASP A 357 20.12 11.21 -15.14
C ASP A 357 18.68 11.73 -15.23
N TYR A 358 17.95 11.78 -14.10
CA TYR A 358 16.63 12.39 -14.04
C TYR A 358 16.68 13.91 -14.27
N CYS A 359 17.64 14.62 -13.67
CA CYS A 359 17.81 16.05 -13.88
C CYS A 359 18.14 16.40 -15.34
N MET A 360 18.98 15.61 -16.00
CA MET A 360 19.35 15.81 -17.41
C MET A 360 18.16 15.75 -18.36
N ALA A 361 17.11 15.01 -18.01
CA ALA A 361 15.93 14.88 -18.87
C ALA A 361 15.18 16.20 -19.06
N GLN A 362 15.33 17.20 -18.17
CA GLN A 362 14.60 18.45 -18.21
C GLN A 362 15.45 19.70 -17.92
N SER A 363 16.73 19.56 -17.65
CA SER A 363 17.61 20.71 -17.42
C SER A 363 18.49 20.99 -18.63
N ARG A 364 19.01 22.23 -18.71
CA ARG A 364 20.01 22.63 -19.70
C ARG A 364 21.44 22.46 -19.18
N TYR A 365 21.58 22.00 -17.94
CA TYR A 365 22.89 21.77 -17.34
C TYR A 365 23.55 20.53 -17.93
N SER A 366 24.86 20.60 -18.09
CA SER A 366 25.67 19.44 -18.42
C SER A 366 25.71 18.45 -17.25
N ARG A 367 26.09 17.20 -17.53
CA ARG A 367 26.24 16.17 -16.49
C ARG A 367 27.24 16.60 -15.41
N ASP A 368 28.36 17.20 -15.79
CA ASP A 368 29.40 17.67 -14.87
C ASP A 368 28.87 18.79 -13.95
N GLU A 369 28.08 19.73 -14.48
CA GLU A 369 27.45 20.76 -13.67
C GLU A 369 26.45 20.17 -12.67
N LEU A 370 25.60 19.26 -13.09
CA LEU A 370 24.64 18.59 -12.21
C LEU A 370 25.35 17.76 -11.13
N MET A 371 26.43 17.07 -11.48
CA MET A 371 27.24 16.34 -10.51
C MET A 371 27.90 17.26 -9.47
N LYS A 372 28.39 18.45 -9.89
CA LYS A 372 28.88 19.46 -8.95
C LYS A 372 27.79 19.97 -8.01
N MET A 373 26.59 20.24 -8.54
CA MET A 373 25.45 20.68 -7.73
C MET A 373 25.06 19.63 -6.67
N LEU A 374 25.22 18.34 -6.95
CA LEU A 374 24.97 17.26 -6.01
C LEU A 374 25.86 17.25 -4.78
N ASP A 375 26.95 18.04 -4.74
CA ASP A 375 27.77 18.21 -3.55
C ASP A 375 26.96 18.70 -2.33
N CYS A 376 25.82 19.37 -2.56
CA CYS A 376 24.92 19.79 -1.49
C CYS A 376 24.29 18.59 -0.74
N PHE A 377 24.13 17.42 -1.37
CA PHE A 377 23.69 16.19 -0.70
C PHE A 377 24.85 15.53 0.06
N LYS A 378 25.08 16.02 1.28
CA LYS A 378 26.21 15.58 2.11
C LYS A 378 26.11 14.16 2.64
N THR A 379 24.89 13.62 2.74
CA THR A 379 24.66 12.29 3.29
C THR A 379 23.91 11.40 2.30
N VAL A 380 24.48 10.22 2.01
CA VAL A 380 23.81 9.19 1.20
C VAL A 380 23.72 7.91 2.02
N ILE A 381 22.49 7.42 2.19
CA ILE A 381 22.18 6.24 2.99
C ILE A 381 21.75 5.11 2.05
N PHE A 382 22.47 3.98 2.09
CA PHE A 382 22.09 2.78 1.34
C PHE A 382 21.38 1.79 2.25
N MET A 383 20.18 1.37 1.82
CA MET A 383 19.33 0.43 2.54
C MET A 383 19.15 -0.87 1.79
N GLU A 384 19.29 -1.97 2.50
CA GLU A 384 19.08 -3.32 2.01
C GLU A 384 18.37 -4.18 3.05
N HIS A 385 17.41 -5.02 2.63
CA HIS A 385 16.68 -5.95 3.51
C HIS A 385 16.13 -5.34 4.80
N TYR A 386 15.55 -4.12 4.71
CA TYR A 386 15.03 -3.37 5.87
C TYR A 386 16.09 -2.95 6.89
N ARG A 387 17.35 -2.81 6.48
CA ARG A 387 18.46 -2.39 7.33
C ARG A 387 19.26 -1.27 6.66
N VAL A 388 19.76 -0.35 7.45
CA VAL A 388 20.78 0.60 7.02
C VAL A 388 22.07 -0.20 6.80
N LYS A 389 22.51 -0.28 5.55
CA LYS A 389 23.68 -1.08 5.15
C LYS A 389 24.95 -0.25 5.16
N GLU A 390 24.88 0.94 4.57
CA GLU A 390 26.02 1.84 4.42
C GLU A 390 25.57 3.29 4.52
N ILE A 391 26.43 4.14 5.07
CA ILE A 391 26.26 5.58 5.06
C ILE A 391 27.53 6.20 4.50
N PHE A 392 27.36 7.09 3.54
CA PHE A 392 28.44 7.82 2.90
C PHE A 392 28.28 9.32 3.17
N GLU A 393 29.40 9.99 3.38
CA GLU A 393 29.52 11.43 3.42
C GLU A 393 30.14 11.93 2.13
N CYS A 394 29.50 12.90 1.47
CA CYS A 394 30.06 13.60 0.33
C CYS A 394 31.11 14.62 0.82
N LYS A 395 32.35 14.46 0.41
CA LYS A 395 33.47 15.36 0.76
C LYS A 395 33.67 16.49 -0.22
N GLY A 396 32.94 16.49 -1.32
CA GLY A 396 33.00 17.53 -2.34
C GLY A 396 33.26 16.98 -3.74
N TRP A 397 33.37 17.90 -4.66
CA TRP A 397 33.68 17.62 -6.05
C TRP A 397 35.19 17.60 -6.30
N ASP A 398 35.69 16.56 -6.96
CA ASP A 398 37.06 16.47 -7.47
C ASP A 398 37.12 17.01 -8.90
N GLU A 399 37.74 18.18 -9.08
CA GLU A 399 37.88 18.81 -10.40
C GLU A 399 38.79 18.00 -11.33
N THR A 400 39.75 17.25 -10.77
CA THR A 400 40.71 16.45 -11.56
C THR A 400 40.06 15.17 -12.06
N GLY A 401 39.40 14.44 -11.18
CA GLY A 401 38.74 13.18 -11.49
C GLY A 401 37.31 13.35 -12.04
N LYS A 402 36.77 14.58 -12.04
CA LYS A 402 35.39 14.90 -12.42
C LYS A 402 34.36 13.98 -11.76
N GLN A 403 34.49 13.84 -10.45
CA GLN A 403 33.62 12.97 -9.66
C GLN A 403 33.37 13.52 -8.25
N LEU A 404 32.27 13.09 -7.64
CA LEU A 404 32.02 13.33 -6.22
C LEU A 404 32.86 12.36 -5.39
N LEU A 405 33.48 12.90 -4.37
CA LEU A 405 34.28 12.12 -3.40
C LEU A 405 33.37 11.69 -2.25
N TYR A 406 33.14 10.39 -2.15
CA TYR A 406 32.38 9.79 -1.06
C TYR A 406 33.29 9.09 -0.06
N HIS A 407 33.10 9.40 1.21
CA HIS A 407 33.73 8.69 2.32
C HIS A 407 32.69 7.85 3.05
N LYS A 408 32.94 6.54 3.15
CA LYS A 408 32.08 5.64 3.92
C LYS A 408 32.30 5.86 5.40
N ILE A 409 31.28 6.35 6.10
CA ILE A 409 31.31 6.63 7.55
C ILE A 409 30.64 5.52 8.37
N TYR A 410 29.86 4.67 7.73
CA TYR A 410 29.24 3.48 8.35
C TYR A 410 29.12 2.36 7.33
N GLY A 411 29.38 1.12 7.74
CA GLY A 411 29.16 -0.07 6.92
C GLY A 411 28.92 -1.29 7.78
N ARG A 412 27.77 -1.95 7.57
CA ARG A 412 27.46 -3.21 8.23
C ARG A 412 28.10 -4.34 7.42
N SER A 413 28.97 -5.12 8.05
CA SER A 413 29.56 -6.32 7.44
C SER A 413 28.42 -7.30 7.08
N GLY A 414 28.49 -7.88 5.90
CA GLY A 414 27.48 -8.84 5.44
C GLY A 414 27.44 -10.08 6.34
N GLU A 415 26.24 -10.50 6.76
CA GLU A 415 25.94 -11.88 7.13
C GLU A 415 25.62 -12.69 5.88
#